data_70a39f48efad9f496bca2083131bf20b
#
_entry.id   70a39f48efad9f496bca2083131bf20b
#
_cell.length_a   1.000
_cell.length_b   1.000
_cell.length_c   1.000
_cell.angle_alpha   90.00
_cell.angle_beta   90.00
_cell.angle_gamma   90.00
#
_symmetry.space_group_name_H-M   'P 1'
#
loop_
_entity.id
_entity.type
_entity.pdbx_description
1 polymer ?
#
loop_
_entity_poly.entity_id
_entity_poly.type
_entity_poly.pdbx_seq_one_letter_code
_entity_poly.pdbx_strand_id
1 'polypeptide(L)'
;MGMRTVNPERRKICKALAALGAGGMTGVASSDSHYGIVGRPAPELAIDYWIDREGNPTAFSLGESRGKWVLLKCFQDWCPGCHSSGFPTLKQFSEIFWDHPQVAIAGIQTVFEGFSTNTLEDVRKNQLRYELPITMGHDAGDPDGDHRPFVMRHYRTGGTPWIILINPDGVVVHNSYHVNPDALVDYISSQVT
;
A
#
# COMPACT_ATOMS: atom_id res chain seq x y z
N MET A 1 -45.80 -35.93 0.97
CA MET A 1 -44.95 -35.91 -0.22
C MET A 1 -45.31 -34.66 -1.01
N GLY A 2 -44.71 -33.54 -0.75
CA GLY A 2 -45.04 -32.23 -1.31
C GLY A 2 -43.92 -31.74 -2.21
N MET A 3 -44.16 -31.75 -3.51
CA MET A 3 -43.26 -31.20 -4.52
C MET A 3 -43.27 -29.67 -4.41
N ARG A 4 -42.12 -29.06 -4.07
CA ARG A 4 -41.92 -27.60 -4.15
C ARG A 4 -41.72 -27.21 -5.61
N THR A 5 -42.67 -26.49 -6.17
CA THR A 5 -42.59 -25.89 -7.50
C THR A 5 -41.55 -24.74 -7.48
N VAL A 6 -40.55 -24.86 -8.30
CA VAL A 6 -39.49 -23.83 -8.48
C VAL A 6 -40.06 -22.68 -9.31
N ASN A 7 -39.98 -21.45 -8.76
CA ASN A 7 -40.50 -20.22 -9.36
C ASN A 7 -39.85 -19.97 -10.75
N PRO A 8 -40.63 -19.80 -11.82
CA PRO A 8 -40.12 -19.60 -13.18
C PRO A 8 -39.35 -18.29 -13.39
N GLU A 9 -39.55 -17.30 -12.52
CA GLU A 9 -38.81 -16.02 -12.60
C GLU A 9 -37.31 -16.17 -12.28
N ARG A 10 -36.93 -17.09 -11.41
CA ARG A 10 -35.51 -17.39 -11.11
C ARG A 10 -34.75 -17.98 -12.30
N ARG A 11 -35.46 -18.67 -13.20
CA ARG A 11 -34.88 -19.25 -14.43
C ARG A 11 -34.55 -18.19 -15.48
N LYS A 12 -35.26 -17.07 -15.49
CA LYS A 12 -34.98 -15.96 -16.45
C LYS A 12 -33.77 -15.16 -16.05
N ILE A 13 -33.52 -14.98 -14.76
CA ILE A 13 -32.34 -14.24 -14.25
C ILE A 13 -31.04 -15.02 -14.52
N CYS A 14 -31.06 -16.34 -14.36
CA CYS A 14 -29.87 -17.17 -14.65
C CYS A 14 -29.54 -17.25 -16.16
N LYS A 15 -30.51 -17.06 -17.04
CA LYS A 15 -30.27 -17.07 -18.50
C LYS A 15 -29.75 -15.72 -19.02
N ALA A 16 -30.07 -14.61 -18.35
CA ALA A 16 -29.55 -13.28 -18.73
C ALA A 16 -28.07 -13.08 -18.35
N LEU A 17 -27.58 -13.75 -17.31
CA LEU A 17 -26.17 -13.68 -16.89
C LEU A 17 -25.22 -14.55 -17.74
N ALA A 18 -25.76 -15.56 -18.48
CA ALA A 18 -24.96 -16.43 -19.34
C ALA A 18 -24.67 -15.83 -20.74
N ALA A 19 -25.33 -14.73 -21.10
CA ALA A 19 -25.17 -14.09 -22.43
C ALA A 19 -24.15 -12.93 -22.46
N LEU A 20 -23.57 -12.55 -21.31
CA LEU A 20 -22.55 -11.49 -21.18
C LEU A 20 -21.11 -12.03 -21.12
N GLY A 21 -20.92 -13.31 -21.31
CA GLY A 21 -19.61 -13.99 -21.17
C GLY A 21 -18.79 -14.15 -22.44
N ALA A 22 -19.17 -13.53 -23.57
CA ALA A 22 -18.42 -13.64 -24.85
C ALA A 22 -18.08 -12.27 -25.46
N GLY A 23 -17.99 -11.22 -24.64
CA GLY A 23 -17.37 -9.97 -25.02
C GLY A 23 -15.86 -10.08 -24.82
N GLY A 24 -15.09 -10.05 -25.92
CA GLY A 24 -13.65 -10.19 -25.93
C GLY A 24 -12.99 -9.35 -24.83
N MET A 25 -12.14 -9.97 -24.04
CA MET A 25 -11.09 -9.31 -23.30
C MET A 25 -10.16 -8.65 -24.35
N THR A 26 -10.56 -7.47 -24.82
CA THR A 26 -9.59 -6.54 -25.38
C THR A 26 -8.64 -6.28 -24.23
N GLY A 27 -7.47 -6.89 -24.30
CA GLY A 27 -6.38 -6.61 -23.39
C GLY A 27 -6.25 -5.09 -23.31
N VAL A 28 -6.58 -4.51 -22.17
CA VAL A 28 -6.13 -3.19 -21.82
C VAL A 28 -4.61 -3.36 -21.87
N ALA A 29 -4.00 -2.90 -22.96
CA ALA A 29 -2.56 -2.77 -23.02
C ALA A 29 -2.20 -1.93 -21.80
N SER A 30 -1.65 -2.58 -20.78
CA SER A 30 -1.01 -1.87 -19.68
C SER A 30 0.01 -0.99 -20.39
N SER A 31 -0.23 0.31 -20.43
CA SER A 31 0.83 1.26 -20.75
C SER A 31 1.95 0.83 -19.82
N ASP A 32 3.09 0.45 -20.38
CA ASP A 32 4.29 0.09 -19.62
C ASP A 32 4.68 1.33 -18.81
N SER A 33 4.02 1.50 -17.68
CA SER A 33 4.39 2.56 -16.76
C SER A 33 5.81 2.21 -16.35
N HIS A 34 6.75 3.09 -16.64
CA HIS A 34 8.15 2.90 -16.28
C HIS A 34 8.31 2.58 -14.78
N TYR A 35 7.32 2.95 -13.98
CA TYR A 35 7.26 2.75 -12.54
C TYR A 35 6.07 1.87 -12.11
N GLY A 36 6.23 1.27 -10.92
CA GLY A 36 5.21 0.44 -10.28
C GLY A 36 5.21 -1.03 -10.73
N ILE A 37 4.54 -1.85 -9.94
CA ILE A 37 4.36 -3.29 -10.16
C ILE A 37 2.91 -3.73 -9.95
N VAL A 38 1.94 -2.88 -10.29
CA VAL A 38 0.51 -3.19 -10.13
C VAL A 38 0.16 -4.50 -10.85
N GLY A 39 -0.65 -5.35 -10.19
CA GLY A 39 -1.05 -6.66 -10.66
C GLY A 39 -0.04 -7.78 -10.38
N ARG A 40 1.09 -7.50 -9.75
CA ARG A 40 2.11 -8.48 -9.39
C ARG A 40 2.07 -8.81 -7.88
N PRO A 41 2.53 -10.01 -7.47
CA PRO A 41 2.76 -10.29 -6.06
C PRO A 41 3.72 -9.27 -5.43
N ALA A 42 3.37 -8.79 -4.25
CA ALA A 42 4.22 -7.87 -3.49
C ALA A 42 5.47 -8.61 -3.00
N PRO A 43 6.70 -8.14 -3.33
CA PRO A 43 7.94 -8.66 -2.76
C PRO A 43 7.96 -8.44 -1.24
N GLU A 44 8.45 -9.42 -0.47
CA GLU A 44 8.67 -9.25 0.98
C GLU A 44 9.67 -8.12 1.23
N LEU A 45 9.46 -7.35 2.30
CA LEU A 45 10.28 -6.19 2.63
C LEU A 45 11.57 -6.64 3.34
N ALA A 46 12.71 -6.51 2.68
CA ALA A 46 14.03 -6.74 3.26
C ALA A 46 14.55 -5.40 3.84
N ILE A 47 13.97 -4.98 4.94
CA ILE A 47 14.29 -3.74 5.68
C ILE A 47 14.61 -4.14 7.11
N ASP A 48 15.81 -3.82 7.58
CA ASP A 48 16.32 -4.26 8.87
C ASP A 48 15.90 -3.36 10.04
N TYR A 49 15.57 -2.09 9.77
CA TYR A 49 15.23 -1.14 10.80
C TYR A 49 13.75 -0.78 10.77
N TRP A 50 13.06 -1.14 11.85
CA TRP A 50 11.67 -0.79 12.09
C TRP A 50 11.46 -0.33 13.53
N ILE A 51 10.57 0.63 13.73
CA ILE A 51 10.05 1.05 15.02
C ILE A 51 8.53 0.88 15.07
N ASP A 52 8.03 0.47 16.23
CA ASP A 52 6.61 0.45 16.51
C ASP A 52 6.05 1.87 16.74
N ARG A 53 4.77 1.99 17.07
CA ARG A 53 4.12 3.27 17.34
C ARG A 53 4.68 4.00 18.56
N GLU A 54 5.26 3.28 19.53
CA GLU A 54 5.93 3.82 20.71
C GLU A 54 7.38 4.22 20.42
N GLY A 55 7.95 3.77 19.30
CA GLY A 55 9.34 4.02 18.89
C GLY A 55 10.31 2.93 19.33
N ASN A 56 9.81 1.79 19.81
CA ASN A 56 10.68 0.65 20.14
C ASN A 56 11.05 -0.14 18.90
N PRO A 57 12.23 -0.79 18.87
CA PRO A 57 12.58 -1.70 17.80
C PRO A 57 11.51 -2.79 17.60
N THR A 58 11.16 -3.03 16.36
CA THR A 58 10.16 -4.04 15.96
C THR A 58 10.51 -4.65 14.60
N ALA A 59 9.59 -5.43 14.03
CA ALA A 59 9.65 -5.93 12.66
C ALA A 59 8.32 -5.67 11.94
N PHE A 60 8.37 -5.62 10.63
CA PHE A 60 7.18 -5.57 9.77
C PHE A 60 7.36 -6.55 8.62
N SER A 61 6.40 -7.46 8.45
CA SER A 61 6.44 -8.51 7.42
C SER A 61 5.12 -8.55 6.65
N LEU A 62 5.21 -8.64 5.33
CA LEU A 62 4.05 -8.87 4.48
C LEU A 62 3.52 -10.30 4.64
N GLY A 63 4.39 -11.26 4.99
CA GLY A 63 4.00 -12.63 5.29
C GLY A 63 3.02 -12.69 6.47
N GLU A 64 3.28 -11.95 7.55
CA GLU A 64 2.41 -11.82 8.72
C GLU A 64 1.16 -10.97 8.47
N SER A 65 1.19 -10.16 7.41
CA SER A 65 0.07 -9.31 6.99
C SER A 65 -0.85 -9.97 5.97
N ARG A 66 -0.65 -11.26 5.65
CA ARG A 66 -1.54 -12.01 4.74
C ARG A 66 -2.98 -11.99 5.24
N GLY A 67 -3.92 -11.83 4.32
CA GLY A 67 -5.33 -11.66 4.64
C GLY A 67 -5.74 -10.23 5.04
N LYS A 68 -4.78 -9.30 5.08
CA LYS A 68 -5.05 -7.89 5.35
C LYS A 68 -4.76 -7.02 4.13
N TRP A 69 -5.42 -5.88 4.07
CA TRP A 69 -5.00 -4.77 3.23
C TRP A 69 -3.74 -4.14 3.82
N VAL A 70 -2.73 -3.90 3.00
CA VAL A 70 -1.47 -3.29 3.45
C VAL A 70 -1.25 -1.98 2.71
N LEU A 71 -1.12 -0.87 3.45
CA LEU A 71 -0.70 0.42 2.94
C LEU A 71 0.76 0.68 3.30
N LEU A 72 1.61 0.83 2.30
CA LEU A 72 2.98 1.30 2.46
C LEU A 72 3.09 2.74 1.95
N LYS A 73 3.68 3.63 2.76
CA LYS A 73 3.93 5.01 2.39
C LYS A 73 5.42 5.32 2.43
N CYS A 74 6.01 5.58 1.25
CA CYS A 74 7.41 5.97 1.13
C CYS A 74 7.56 7.49 1.27
N PHE A 75 8.58 7.92 2.02
CA PHE A 75 8.89 9.32 2.27
C PHE A 75 10.40 9.57 2.43
N GLN A 76 10.80 10.83 2.39
CA GLN A 76 12.10 11.35 2.86
C GLN A 76 11.87 12.56 3.77
N ASP A 77 12.74 12.77 4.77
CA ASP A 77 12.58 13.87 5.74
C ASP A 77 12.66 15.25 5.09
N TRP A 78 13.54 15.44 4.12
CA TRP A 78 13.70 16.72 3.43
C TRP A 78 12.67 16.98 2.32
N CYS A 79 11.88 15.98 1.93
CA CYS A 79 11.01 16.03 0.75
C CYS A 79 9.79 16.96 0.96
N PRO A 80 9.66 18.11 0.28
CA PRO A 80 8.53 19.02 0.48
C PRO A 80 7.17 18.41 0.16
N GLY A 81 7.09 17.57 -0.88
CA GLY A 81 5.86 16.85 -1.25
C GLY A 81 5.42 15.84 -0.18
N CYS A 82 6.40 15.25 0.55
CA CYS A 82 6.09 14.37 1.67
C CYS A 82 5.41 15.13 2.81
N HIS A 83 5.88 16.34 3.11
CA HIS A 83 5.32 17.16 4.17
C HIS A 83 3.99 17.82 3.78
N SER A 84 3.83 18.27 2.53
CA SER A 84 2.63 18.98 2.08
C SER A 84 1.44 18.05 1.76
N SER A 85 1.68 16.81 1.34
CA SER A 85 0.62 15.86 0.98
C SER A 85 0.85 14.45 1.52
N GLY A 86 2.09 13.94 1.50
CA GLY A 86 2.41 12.58 1.86
C GLY A 86 2.03 12.19 3.28
N PHE A 87 2.52 12.93 4.27
CA PHE A 87 2.19 12.70 5.68
C PHE A 87 0.73 13.04 6.02
N PRO A 88 0.12 14.13 5.52
CA PRO A 88 -1.31 14.36 5.71
C PRO A 88 -2.18 13.19 5.23
N THR A 89 -1.90 12.63 4.05
CA THR A 89 -2.59 11.43 3.54
C THR A 89 -2.39 10.23 4.47
N LEU A 90 -1.15 9.99 4.92
CA LEU A 90 -0.84 8.88 5.81
C LEU A 90 -1.53 9.04 7.17
N LYS A 91 -1.54 10.27 7.73
CA LYS A 91 -2.24 10.58 8.97
C LYS A 91 -3.73 10.30 8.86
N GLN A 92 -4.40 10.86 7.84
CA GLN A 92 -5.83 10.66 7.60
C GLN A 92 -6.18 9.17 7.53
N PHE A 93 -5.39 8.39 6.80
CA PHE A 93 -5.62 6.95 6.67
C PHE A 93 -5.35 6.21 7.99
N SER A 94 -4.28 6.55 8.70
CA SER A 94 -3.94 5.91 9.97
C SER A 94 -4.93 6.24 11.09
N GLU A 95 -5.48 7.45 11.15
CA GLU A 95 -6.50 7.82 12.14
C GLU A 95 -7.75 6.92 12.07
N ILE A 96 -8.05 6.38 10.88
CA ILE A 96 -9.21 5.52 10.65
C ILE A 96 -8.86 4.03 10.85
N PHE A 97 -7.67 3.61 10.43
CA PHE A 97 -7.37 2.18 10.27
C PHE A 97 -6.18 1.66 11.11
N TRP A 98 -5.55 2.46 11.97
CA TRP A 98 -4.31 2.05 12.67
C TRP A 98 -4.45 0.77 13.53
N ASP A 99 -5.62 0.50 14.08
CA ASP A 99 -5.94 -0.70 14.89
C ASP A 99 -6.95 -1.64 14.20
N HIS A 100 -7.28 -1.37 12.93
CA HIS A 100 -8.26 -2.19 12.22
C HIS A 100 -7.70 -3.59 11.93
N PRO A 101 -8.38 -4.69 12.33
CA PRO A 101 -7.83 -6.05 12.25
C PRO A 101 -7.50 -6.51 10.82
N GLN A 102 -8.16 -5.95 9.82
CA GLN A 102 -7.99 -6.30 8.41
C GLN A 102 -7.09 -5.31 7.63
N VAL A 103 -6.46 -4.36 8.32
CA VAL A 103 -5.57 -3.37 7.68
C VAL A 103 -4.22 -3.35 8.40
N ALA A 104 -3.14 -3.27 7.65
CA ALA A 104 -1.79 -3.01 8.15
C ALA A 104 -1.23 -1.75 7.46
N ILE A 105 -0.54 -0.92 8.21
CA ILE A 105 0.00 0.36 7.70
C ILE A 105 1.45 0.47 8.11
N ALA A 106 2.32 0.84 7.15
CA ALA A 106 3.70 1.18 7.45
C ALA A 106 4.16 2.42 6.67
N GLY A 107 4.88 3.31 7.37
CA GLY A 107 5.66 4.38 6.76
C GLY A 107 7.09 3.90 6.51
N ILE A 108 7.66 4.21 5.35
CA ILE A 108 9.03 3.79 5.00
C ILE A 108 9.84 5.02 4.57
N GLN A 109 10.84 5.39 5.35
CA GLN A 109 11.83 6.37 4.93
C GLN A 109 12.72 5.75 3.88
N THR A 110 12.46 6.10 2.61
CA THR A 110 13.09 5.48 1.44
C THR A 110 14.21 6.39 0.95
N VAL A 111 15.46 6.09 1.35
CA VAL A 111 16.61 6.98 1.17
C VAL A 111 17.40 6.60 -0.08
N PHE A 112 17.30 7.39 -1.13
CA PHE A 112 18.07 7.27 -2.37
C PHE A 112 18.94 8.49 -2.65
N GLU A 113 18.78 9.53 -1.85
CA GLU A 113 19.56 10.77 -1.86
C GLU A 113 19.47 11.46 -0.50
N GLY A 114 20.32 12.46 -0.23
CA GLY A 114 20.29 13.19 1.04
C GLY A 114 20.53 12.28 2.26
N PHE A 115 21.47 11.35 2.16
CA PHE A 115 21.77 10.36 3.21
C PHE A 115 22.07 10.96 4.57
N SER A 116 22.71 12.15 4.60
CA SER A 116 23.01 12.87 5.85
C SER A 116 21.80 13.54 6.50
N THR A 117 20.70 13.69 5.76
CA THR A 117 19.46 14.35 6.20
C THR A 117 18.25 13.40 6.25
N ASN A 118 18.51 12.11 6.08
CA ASN A 118 17.51 11.04 6.18
C ASN A 118 18.12 9.94 7.05
N THR A 119 18.27 10.21 8.34
CA THR A 119 18.87 9.29 9.30
C THR A 119 17.82 8.38 9.95
N LEU A 120 18.27 7.38 10.70
CA LEU A 120 17.38 6.53 11.51
C LEU A 120 16.57 7.35 12.53
N GLU A 121 17.16 8.43 13.07
CA GLU A 121 16.51 9.31 14.03
C GLU A 121 15.35 10.09 13.39
N ASP A 122 15.47 10.44 12.11
CA ASP A 122 14.43 11.17 11.37
C ASP A 122 13.17 10.32 11.15
N VAL A 123 13.26 8.99 11.17
CA VAL A 123 12.07 8.11 11.16
C VAL A 123 11.20 8.41 12.38
N ARG A 124 11.79 8.37 13.60
CA ARG A 124 11.05 8.66 14.84
C ARG A 124 10.59 10.11 14.92
N LYS A 125 11.42 11.06 14.51
CA LYS A 125 11.09 12.48 14.43
C LYS A 125 9.84 12.73 13.60
N ASN A 126 9.74 12.13 12.41
CA ASN A 126 8.56 12.27 11.56
C ASN A 126 7.33 11.55 12.14
N GLN A 127 7.50 10.37 12.74
CA GLN A 127 6.42 9.67 13.42
C GLN A 127 5.79 10.54 14.51
N LEU A 128 6.60 11.17 15.33
CA LEU A 128 6.14 12.09 16.40
C LEU A 128 5.54 13.38 15.82
N ARG A 129 6.22 13.99 14.85
CA ARG A 129 5.78 15.25 14.23
C ARG A 129 4.37 15.16 13.65
N TYR A 130 4.04 14.02 13.05
CA TYR A 130 2.73 13.79 12.42
C TYR A 130 1.79 12.94 13.26
N GLU A 131 2.18 12.60 14.50
CA GLU A 131 1.36 11.80 15.42
C GLU A 131 0.87 10.50 14.78
N LEU A 132 1.78 9.76 14.14
CA LEU A 132 1.46 8.54 13.40
C LEU A 132 1.48 7.30 14.32
N PRO A 133 0.32 6.68 14.64
CA PRO A 133 0.26 5.50 15.52
C PRO A 133 0.55 4.20 14.73
N ILE A 134 1.59 4.19 13.90
CA ILE A 134 1.89 3.09 12.98
C ILE A 134 3.35 2.68 13.04
N THR A 135 3.65 1.50 12.53
CA THR A 135 5.03 1.04 12.33
C THR A 135 5.72 1.87 11.24
N MET A 136 6.98 2.25 11.49
CA MET A 136 7.79 2.98 10.53
C MET A 136 9.17 2.34 10.38
N GLY A 137 9.66 2.31 9.14
CA GLY A 137 10.94 1.71 8.77
C GLY A 137 11.89 2.66 8.05
N HIS A 138 13.16 2.25 7.98
CA HIS A 138 14.20 2.94 7.26
C HIS A 138 14.82 2.03 6.21
N ASP A 139 14.67 2.39 4.95
CA ASP A 139 15.15 1.69 3.77
C ASP A 139 16.12 2.61 3.02
N ALA A 140 17.41 2.43 3.26
CA ALA A 140 18.45 3.22 2.61
C ALA A 140 19.14 2.45 1.50
N GLY A 141 19.40 3.12 0.38
CA GLY A 141 20.34 2.66 -0.62
C GLY A 141 21.78 2.77 -0.12
N ASP A 142 22.72 2.26 -0.89
CA ASP A 142 24.13 2.38 -0.61
C ASP A 142 24.66 3.73 -1.15
N PRO A 143 25.15 4.65 -0.30
CA PRO A 143 25.65 5.96 -0.75
C PRO A 143 26.89 5.87 -1.64
N ASP A 144 27.66 4.76 -1.56
CA ASP A 144 28.87 4.53 -2.33
C ASP A 144 28.64 3.58 -3.52
N GLY A 145 27.42 3.03 -3.65
CA GLY A 145 27.04 2.03 -4.66
C GLY A 145 25.70 2.29 -5.34
N ASP A 146 24.76 1.34 -5.25
CA ASP A 146 23.39 1.54 -5.77
C ASP A 146 22.59 2.37 -4.78
N HIS A 147 22.40 3.65 -5.08
CA HIS A 147 21.64 4.58 -4.25
C HIS A 147 20.18 4.19 -4.06
N ARG A 148 19.66 3.26 -4.86
CA ARG A 148 18.25 2.85 -4.79
C ARG A 148 18.01 1.86 -3.66
N PRO A 149 17.19 2.21 -2.66
CA PRO A 149 16.81 1.32 -1.58
C PRO A 149 15.95 0.14 -2.07
N PHE A 150 15.69 -0.82 -1.18
CA PHE A 150 14.96 -2.04 -1.51
C PHE A 150 13.60 -1.76 -2.17
N VAL A 151 12.78 -0.89 -1.58
CA VAL A 151 11.43 -0.58 -2.10
C VAL A 151 11.52 0.05 -3.49
N MET A 152 12.47 0.95 -3.73
CA MET A 152 12.65 1.58 -5.03
C MET A 152 13.01 0.55 -6.12
N ARG A 153 13.87 -0.42 -5.80
CA ARG A 153 14.29 -1.47 -6.75
C ARG A 153 13.19 -2.48 -7.02
N HIS A 154 12.53 -2.99 -5.97
CA HIS A 154 11.63 -4.14 -6.07
C HIS A 154 10.18 -3.74 -6.36
N TYR A 155 9.74 -2.59 -5.88
CA TYR A 155 8.40 -2.05 -6.19
C TYR A 155 8.42 -1.05 -7.35
N ARG A 156 9.62 -0.75 -7.89
CA ARG A 156 9.82 0.21 -8.99
C ARG A 156 9.20 1.57 -8.70
N THR A 157 9.41 2.08 -7.48
CA THR A 157 8.95 3.43 -7.12
C THR A 157 9.81 4.49 -7.82
N GLY A 158 9.22 5.61 -8.20
CA GLY A 158 9.91 6.68 -8.93
C GLY A 158 10.44 7.82 -8.05
N GLY A 159 10.33 7.69 -6.72
CA GLY A 159 10.74 8.73 -5.77
C GLY A 159 9.82 8.81 -4.57
N THR A 160 9.72 10.00 -3.95
CA THR A 160 8.84 10.27 -2.80
C THR A 160 8.08 11.59 -2.98
N PRO A 161 6.87 11.74 -2.40
CA PRO A 161 6.11 10.71 -1.67
C PRO A 161 5.60 9.61 -2.60
N TRP A 162 5.50 8.37 -2.13
CA TRP A 162 4.98 7.26 -2.93
C TRP A 162 4.02 6.40 -2.11
N ILE A 163 2.98 5.85 -2.74
CA ILE A 163 1.99 4.98 -2.10
C ILE A 163 1.96 3.63 -2.80
N ILE A 164 1.95 2.57 -2.00
CA ILE A 164 1.74 1.19 -2.45
C ILE A 164 0.60 0.61 -1.65
N LEU A 165 -0.43 0.08 -2.33
CA LEU A 165 -1.52 -0.64 -1.72
C LEU A 165 -1.47 -2.10 -2.17
N ILE A 166 -1.52 -3.00 -1.20
CA ILE A 166 -1.48 -4.46 -1.39
C ILE A 166 -2.79 -5.05 -0.86
N ASN A 167 -3.43 -5.90 -1.64
CA ASN A 167 -4.67 -6.55 -1.25
C ASN A 167 -4.42 -7.77 -0.32
N PRO A 168 -5.47 -8.37 0.27
CA PRO A 168 -5.34 -9.52 1.18
C PRO A 168 -4.65 -10.74 0.55
N ASP A 169 -4.71 -10.91 -0.78
CA ASP A 169 -4.00 -11.97 -1.50
C ASP A 169 -2.49 -11.68 -1.68
N GLY A 170 -2.03 -10.51 -1.23
CA GLY A 170 -0.65 -10.07 -1.37
C GLY A 170 -0.28 -9.57 -2.76
N VAL A 171 -1.27 -9.10 -3.54
CA VAL A 171 -1.07 -8.51 -4.86
C VAL A 171 -1.09 -6.99 -4.75
N VAL A 172 -0.14 -6.32 -5.42
CA VAL A 172 -0.09 -4.85 -5.48
C VAL A 172 -1.23 -4.36 -6.37
N VAL A 173 -2.14 -3.55 -5.83
CA VAL A 173 -3.30 -3.01 -6.54
C VAL A 173 -3.19 -1.51 -6.83
N HIS A 174 -2.30 -0.80 -6.10
CA HIS A 174 -1.93 0.59 -6.37
C HIS A 174 -0.44 0.80 -6.11
N ASN A 175 0.24 1.57 -6.95
CA ASN A 175 1.67 1.84 -6.82
C ASN A 175 2.01 3.12 -7.61
N SER A 176 1.97 4.28 -6.94
CA SER A 176 2.06 5.59 -7.59
C SER A 176 2.47 6.72 -6.63
N TYR A 177 2.88 7.87 -7.18
CA TYR A 177 3.11 9.12 -6.43
C TYR A 177 1.86 9.66 -5.76
N HIS A 178 0.70 9.56 -6.42
CA HIS A 178 -0.52 10.24 -6.04
C HIS A 178 -1.64 9.25 -5.80
N VAL A 179 -2.43 9.55 -4.79
CA VAL A 179 -3.74 8.96 -4.53
C VAL A 179 -4.64 10.08 -4.04
N ASN A 180 -5.92 10.00 -4.37
CA ASN A 180 -6.92 10.80 -3.66
C ASN A 180 -7.15 10.18 -2.29
N PRO A 181 -6.87 10.89 -1.17
CA PRO A 181 -6.95 10.30 0.17
C PRO A 181 -8.36 9.81 0.53
N ASP A 182 -9.39 10.60 0.20
CA ASP A 182 -10.78 10.25 0.50
C ASP A 182 -11.21 9.01 -0.30
N ALA A 183 -10.88 8.96 -1.58
CA ALA A 183 -11.16 7.79 -2.42
C ALA A 183 -10.44 6.52 -1.94
N LEU A 184 -9.22 6.65 -1.38
CA LEU A 184 -8.49 5.53 -0.79
C LEU A 184 -9.19 5.04 0.47
N VAL A 185 -9.60 5.95 1.37
CA VAL A 185 -10.35 5.63 2.59
C VAL A 185 -11.67 4.96 2.25
N ASP A 186 -12.46 5.54 1.35
CA ASP A 186 -13.75 4.99 0.91
C ASP A 186 -13.59 3.60 0.31
N TYR A 187 -12.59 3.42 -0.55
CA TYR A 187 -12.30 2.13 -1.17
C TYR A 187 -12.00 1.07 -0.11
N ILE A 188 -11.05 1.31 0.79
CA ILE A 188 -10.69 0.35 1.84
C ILE A 188 -11.87 0.10 2.79
N SER A 189 -12.59 1.16 3.21
CA SER A 189 -13.78 1.00 4.07
C SER A 189 -14.85 0.11 3.44
N SER A 190 -14.97 0.13 2.10
CA SER A 190 -15.90 -0.76 1.38
C SER A 190 -15.43 -2.22 1.31
N GLN A 191 -14.16 -2.51 1.59
CA GLN A 191 -13.56 -3.83 1.50
C GLN A 191 -13.43 -4.52 2.87
N VAL A 192 -13.43 -3.74 3.94
CA VAL A 192 -13.26 -4.24 5.32
C VAL A 192 -14.57 -4.07 6.08
N THR A 193 -15.14 -5.13 6.57
CA THR A 193 -16.41 -5.16 7.33
C THR A 193 -16.23 -5.84 8.67
#